data_6606f690806fc24b1e8addb6988ab270
#
_entry.id   6606f690806fc24b1e8addb6988ab270
#
_cell.length_a   1.000
_cell.length_b   1.000
_cell.length_c   1.000
_cell.angle_alpha   90.00
_cell.angle_beta   90.00
_cell.angle_gamma   90.00
#
_symmetry.space_group_name_H-M   'P 1'
#
loop_
_entity.id
_entity.type
_entity.pdbx_description
1 polymer ?
#
loop_
_entity_poly.entity_id
_entity_poly.type
_entity_poly.pdbx_seq_one_letter_code
_entity_poly.pdbx_strand_id
1 'polypeptide(L)'
;MAQEATKTDPKVELVRYPRPSSPGGPWSQWGQGLVFPDGRFLSAMGNHLGKDGNAYLFSYDPSTQTITRFADVRSEVGDALDWGYGKIHGQIVPGPCGEAYFSTYWGTRTGLKYTAHYPGDVLFRIDESTLALQSLGAVVPERGIPSLAGSPDHRVIYGEAVDPSAGTEGAEHGTFFAFDPSTNKVVFREDVAKHTGFRNVMVGANGHAYVAAQGGHLLEYVPGSSELQPYAQGLPRGAVLRASTVPARDGTVYFATQNPDRFFALAPDGAIRPIGDAQGYTTSMAVEPDGSAFYSVPGAHGDAAALSTPLVAVDPHTGAQRTIVQLDDLVQRKLGLHTAGSYDVALDAAHRRIYVGLNAGTTKADPWGEVVLAIVDLP
;
A
#
# COMPACT_ATOMS: atom_id res chain seq x y z
N MET A 1 8.87 33.65 -30.32
CA MET A 1 7.55 33.06 -30.03
C MET A 1 7.80 31.59 -29.73
N ALA A 2 7.81 31.23 -28.47
CA ALA A 2 7.90 29.82 -28.05
C ALA A 2 6.55 29.18 -28.36
N GLN A 3 6.56 28.11 -29.15
CA GLN A 3 5.39 27.29 -29.45
C GLN A 3 5.03 26.59 -28.13
N GLU A 4 3.91 26.97 -27.51
CA GLU A 4 3.30 26.18 -26.45
C GLU A 4 3.00 24.79 -27.03
N ALA A 5 3.76 23.80 -26.55
CA ALA A 5 3.45 22.41 -26.84
C ALA A 5 2.02 22.16 -26.32
N THR A 6 1.11 21.86 -27.21
CA THR A 6 -0.25 21.42 -26.87
C THR A 6 -0.11 20.18 -25.98
N LYS A 7 -0.34 20.34 -24.67
CA LYS A 7 -0.43 19.22 -23.73
C LYS A 7 -1.58 18.34 -24.20
N THR A 8 -1.27 17.22 -24.82
CA THR A 8 -2.27 16.18 -25.04
C THR A 8 -2.65 15.59 -23.69
N ASP A 9 -3.95 15.51 -23.41
CA ASP A 9 -4.45 14.82 -22.23
C ASP A 9 -3.87 13.39 -22.18
N PRO A 10 -3.51 12.89 -21.00
CA PRO A 10 -2.99 11.53 -20.89
C PRO A 10 -4.03 10.53 -21.36
N LYS A 11 -3.58 9.49 -22.05
CA LYS A 11 -4.46 8.36 -22.38
C LYS A 11 -4.77 7.60 -21.11
N VAL A 12 -6.06 7.38 -20.82
CA VAL A 12 -6.52 6.64 -19.64
C VAL A 12 -7.47 5.53 -20.05
N GLU A 13 -7.10 4.32 -19.68
CA GLU A 13 -7.94 3.14 -19.72
C GLU A 13 -8.53 2.88 -18.33
N LEU A 14 -9.79 2.43 -18.27
CA LEU A 14 -10.47 2.04 -17.04
C LEU A 14 -10.97 0.60 -17.18
N VAL A 15 -10.58 -0.25 -16.25
CA VAL A 15 -10.99 -1.67 -16.22
C VAL A 15 -11.62 -1.99 -14.87
N ARG A 16 -12.82 -2.57 -14.85
CA ARG A 16 -13.45 -3.03 -13.60
C ARG A 16 -12.85 -4.38 -13.20
N TYR A 17 -12.55 -4.52 -11.91
CA TYR A 17 -12.19 -5.83 -11.37
C TYR A 17 -13.40 -6.76 -11.34
N PRO A 18 -13.25 -8.02 -11.77
CA PRO A 18 -14.32 -8.99 -11.70
C PRO A 18 -14.65 -9.28 -10.24
N ARG A 19 -15.91 -9.04 -9.87
CA ARG A 19 -16.42 -9.30 -8.53
C ARG A 19 -16.74 -10.78 -8.39
N PRO A 20 -16.32 -11.47 -7.30
CA PRO A 20 -16.71 -12.83 -7.06
C PRO A 20 -18.23 -12.92 -6.84
N SER A 21 -18.82 -14.06 -7.19
CA SER A 21 -20.26 -14.32 -7.05
C SER A 21 -20.76 -14.39 -5.61
N SER A 22 -19.87 -14.54 -4.64
CA SER A 22 -20.20 -14.43 -3.21
C SER A 22 -20.43 -12.97 -2.86
N PRO A 23 -21.66 -12.52 -2.69
CA PRO A 23 -21.92 -11.17 -2.26
C PRO A 23 -21.59 -11.06 -0.78
N GLY A 24 -21.01 -9.99 -0.39
CA GLY A 24 -20.90 -9.67 1.00
C GLY A 24 -19.91 -8.54 1.18
N GLY A 25 -20.12 -7.75 2.18
CA GLY A 25 -19.25 -6.70 2.60
C GLY A 25 -18.82 -5.70 1.52
N PRO A 26 -18.13 -4.64 1.85
CA PRO A 26 -17.56 -3.75 0.88
C PRO A 26 -16.40 -4.46 0.15
N TRP A 27 -16.65 -4.82 -1.11
CA TRP A 27 -15.60 -5.19 -2.04
C TRP A 27 -14.69 -3.99 -2.25
N SER A 28 -13.43 -4.11 -1.86
CA SER A 28 -12.52 -2.95 -1.84
C SER A 28 -11.06 -3.36 -1.86
N GLN A 29 -10.23 -2.41 -2.31
CA GLN A 29 -8.78 -2.47 -2.31
C GLN A 29 -8.22 -1.58 -1.21
N TRP A 30 -7.27 -2.11 -0.43
CA TRP A 30 -6.63 -1.38 0.66
C TRP A 30 -5.10 -1.51 0.66
N GLY A 31 -4.57 -2.46 -0.10
CA GLY A 31 -3.13 -2.68 -0.27
C GLY A 31 -2.61 -2.02 -1.53
N GLN A 32 -1.34 -1.63 -1.52
CA GLN A 32 -0.65 -1.19 -2.72
C GLN A 32 -0.19 -2.39 -3.53
N GLY A 33 -0.46 -2.36 -4.84
CA GLY A 33 -0.04 -3.38 -5.79
C GLY A 33 1.44 -3.27 -6.18
N LEU A 34 1.86 -4.18 -7.04
CA LEU A 34 3.23 -4.28 -7.51
C LEU A 34 3.24 -4.43 -9.03
N VAL A 35 4.11 -3.68 -9.70
CA VAL A 35 4.42 -3.89 -11.12
C VAL A 35 5.61 -4.84 -11.24
N PHE A 36 5.43 -5.92 -12.00
CA PHE A 36 6.50 -6.84 -12.34
C PHE A 36 7.38 -6.29 -13.47
N PRO A 37 8.63 -6.77 -13.63
CA PRO A 37 9.52 -6.34 -14.69
C PRO A 37 8.98 -6.52 -16.12
N ASP A 38 8.05 -7.44 -16.33
CA ASP A 38 7.36 -7.67 -17.61
C ASP A 38 6.17 -6.70 -17.85
N GLY A 39 5.91 -5.79 -16.92
CA GLY A 39 4.83 -4.81 -16.98
C GLY A 39 3.48 -5.30 -16.45
N ARG A 40 3.34 -6.57 -16.06
CA ARG A 40 2.13 -7.04 -15.39
C ARG A 40 1.97 -6.34 -14.03
N PHE A 41 0.73 -6.00 -13.68
CA PHE A 41 0.41 -5.35 -12.42
C PHE A 41 -0.35 -6.30 -11.50
N LEU A 42 0.19 -6.56 -10.33
CA LEU A 42 -0.43 -7.32 -9.26
C LEU A 42 -1.21 -6.43 -8.31
N SER A 43 -2.39 -6.90 -7.91
CA SER A 43 -3.24 -6.23 -6.94
C SER A 43 -4.09 -7.21 -6.14
N ALA A 44 -4.70 -6.73 -5.07
CA ALA A 44 -5.52 -7.57 -4.20
C ALA A 44 -6.78 -6.85 -3.71
N MET A 45 -7.90 -7.56 -3.67
CA MET A 45 -9.20 -7.09 -3.20
C MET A 45 -9.74 -7.98 -2.10
N GLY A 46 -10.44 -7.39 -1.14
CA GLY A 46 -11.06 -8.11 -0.04
C GLY A 46 -12.56 -7.89 0.05
N ASN A 47 -13.28 -8.86 0.64
CA ASN A 47 -14.73 -8.83 0.79
C ASN A 47 -15.21 -8.42 2.19
N HIS A 48 -14.33 -8.31 3.18
CA HIS A 48 -14.58 -7.83 4.55
C HIS A 48 -15.70 -8.57 5.32
N LEU A 49 -15.87 -9.86 5.09
CA LEU A 49 -16.96 -10.66 5.68
C LEU A 49 -16.65 -11.25 7.08
N GLY A 50 -15.66 -10.74 7.78
CA GLY A 50 -15.30 -11.29 9.09
C GLY A 50 -14.80 -12.73 8.96
N LYS A 51 -15.40 -13.69 9.67
CA LYS A 51 -15.01 -15.11 9.61
C LYS A 51 -15.16 -15.74 8.22
N ASP A 52 -16.06 -15.22 7.38
CA ASP A 52 -16.27 -15.68 6.01
C ASP A 52 -15.46 -14.81 5.01
N GLY A 53 -14.57 -13.95 5.55
CA GLY A 53 -13.74 -13.07 4.78
C GLY A 53 -12.75 -13.81 3.89
N ASN A 54 -12.56 -13.28 2.67
CA ASN A 54 -11.56 -13.75 1.72
C ASN A 54 -10.96 -12.56 0.98
N ALA A 55 -9.70 -12.68 0.64
CA ALA A 55 -9.01 -11.76 -0.24
C ALA A 55 -8.58 -12.48 -1.52
N TYR A 56 -8.68 -11.79 -2.64
CA TYR A 56 -8.47 -12.31 -3.97
C TYR A 56 -7.33 -11.56 -4.65
N LEU A 57 -6.49 -12.29 -5.36
CA LEU A 57 -5.33 -11.76 -6.07
C LEU A 57 -5.59 -11.72 -7.57
N PHE A 58 -5.22 -10.60 -8.15
CA PHE A 58 -5.42 -10.31 -9.55
C PHE A 58 -4.11 -9.89 -10.22
N SER A 59 -3.98 -10.28 -11.48
CA SER A 59 -2.95 -9.80 -12.38
C SER A 59 -3.62 -9.08 -13.56
N TYR A 60 -3.19 -7.85 -13.85
CA TYR A 60 -3.49 -7.17 -15.09
C TYR A 60 -2.33 -7.36 -16.06
N ASP A 61 -2.64 -7.84 -17.25
CA ASP A 61 -1.69 -7.99 -18.35
C ASP A 61 -1.88 -6.84 -19.35
N PRO A 62 -0.90 -5.93 -19.49
CA PRO A 62 -1.02 -4.80 -20.39
C PRO A 62 -0.98 -5.18 -21.88
N SER A 63 -0.46 -6.36 -22.22
CA SER A 63 -0.40 -6.82 -23.61
C SER A 63 -1.77 -7.28 -24.13
N THR A 64 -2.57 -7.87 -23.27
CA THR A 64 -3.93 -8.35 -23.57
C THR A 64 -5.02 -7.44 -23.03
N GLN A 65 -4.64 -6.46 -22.19
CA GLN A 65 -5.54 -5.53 -21.48
C GLN A 65 -6.58 -6.27 -20.62
N THR A 66 -6.18 -7.37 -20.01
CA THR A 66 -7.09 -8.22 -19.23
C THR A 66 -6.69 -8.29 -17.77
N ILE A 67 -7.70 -8.29 -16.88
CA ILE A 67 -7.56 -8.62 -15.46
C ILE A 67 -7.96 -10.08 -15.26
N THR A 68 -7.05 -10.84 -14.67
CA THR A 68 -7.29 -12.25 -14.33
C THR A 68 -7.15 -12.46 -12.83
N ARG A 69 -8.16 -13.07 -12.21
CA ARG A 69 -8.03 -13.60 -10.84
C ARG A 69 -7.23 -14.89 -10.92
N PHE A 70 -6.10 -14.95 -10.23
CA PHE A 70 -5.24 -16.14 -10.24
C PHE A 70 -5.23 -16.93 -8.93
N ALA A 71 -5.57 -16.28 -7.81
CA ALA A 71 -5.60 -16.94 -6.51
C ALA A 71 -6.60 -16.29 -5.55
N ASP A 72 -6.87 -16.96 -4.45
CA ASP A 72 -7.52 -16.40 -3.26
C ASP A 72 -6.91 -16.98 -1.99
N VAL A 73 -6.93 -16.18 -0.92
CA VAL A 73 -6.28 -16.52 0.34
C VAL A 73 -6.91 -17.76 1.00
N ARG A 74 -8.22 -17.87 0.95
CA ARG A 74 -8.94 -18.94 1.67
C ARG A 74 -8.63 -20.32 1.11
N SER A 75 -8.47 -20.42 -0.20
CA SER A 75 -8.06 -21.68 -0.85
C SER A 75 -6.69 -22.18 -0.38
N GLU A 76 -5.80 -21.25 0.02
CA GLU A 76 -4.44 -21.58 0.46
C GLU A 76 -4.34 -21.88 1.96
N VAL A 77 -5.16 -21.22 2.79
CA VAL A 77 -5.10 -21.43 4.25
C VAL A 77 -6.10 -22.47 4.75
N GLY A 78 -7.06 -22.87 3.90
CA GLY A 78 -8.09 -23.86 4.18
C GLY A 78 -9.37 -23.28 4.79
N ASP A 79 -10.48 -24.03 4.65
CA ASP A 79 -11.82 -23.60 5.05
C ASP A 79 -12.14 -23.79 6.54
N ALA A 80 -11.31 -24.49 7.29
CA ALA A 80 -11.58 -24.89 8.69
C ALA A 80 -11.23 -23.80 9.72
N LEU A 81 -11.19 -22.54 9.31
CA LEU A 81 -10.82 -21.44 10.19
C LEU A 81 -12.05 -20.77 10.79
N ASP A 82 -12.00 -20.51 12.09
CA ASP A 82 -12.94 -19.62 12.77
C ASP A 82 -12.74 -18.14 12.37
N TRP A 83 -11.79 -17.90 11.47
CA TRP A 83 -11.32 -16.60 10.99
C TRP A 83 -11.39 -16.48 9.49
N GLY A 84 -11.71 -15.26 9.03
CA GLY A 84 -11.58 -14.88 7.63
C GLY A 84 -10.49 -13.83 7.45
N TYR A 85 -9.79 -13.92 6.33
CA TYR A 85 -8.79 -12.95 5.90
C TYR A 85 -9.37 -12.10 4.76
N GLY A 86 -10.35 -11.27 5.12
CA GLY A 86 -11.15 -10.50 4.16
C GLY A 86 -10.49 -9.23 3.63
N LYS A 87 -9.19 -9.04 3.88
CA LYS A 87 -8.46 -7.82 3.50
C LYS A 87 -6.98 -8.12 3.28
N ILE A 88 -6.36 -7.38 2.36
CA ILE A 88 -4.92 -7.15 2.28
C ILE A 88 -4.72 -5.66 2.44
N HIS A 89 -3.96 -5.23 3.45
CA HIS A 89 -3.82 -3.82 3.78
C HIS A 89 -2.41 -3.27 3.50
N GLY A 90 -1.39 -4.08 3.70
CA GLY A 90 0.00 -3.75 3.40
C GLY A 90 0.28 -3.71 1.90
N GLN A 91 1.48 -3.30 1.55
CA GLN A 91 1.96 -3.35 0.19
C GLN A 91 2.24 -4.79 -0.24
N ILE A 92 2.09 -5.07 -1.54
CA ILE A 92 2.74 -6.22 -2.18
C ILE A 92 4.17 -5.77 -2.47
N VAL A 93 5.14 -6.44 -1.90
CA VAL A 93 6.56 -6.06 -1.99
C VAL A 93 7.36 -7.07 -2.78
N PRO A 94 8.35 -6.63 -3.58
CA PRO A 94 9.24 -7.56 -4.28
C PRO A 94 10.12 -8.31 -3.29
N GLY A 95 10.43 -9.55 -3.62
CA GLY A 95 11.37 -10.41 -2.94
C GLY A 95 12.53 -10.82 -3.85
N PRO A 96 13.43 -11.71 -3.37
CA PRO A 96 14.51 -12.22 -4.19
C PRO A 96 14.00 -13.13 -5.32
N CYS A 97 14.82 -13.29 -6.37
CA CYS A 97 14.61 -14.31 -7.41
C CYS A 97 13.27 -14.24 -8.17
N GLY A 98 12.66 -13.08 -8.34
CA GLY A 98 11.37 -12.96 -9.03
C GLY A 98 10.19 -13.42 -8.16
N GLU A 99 10.24 -13.14 -6.90
CA GLU A 99 9.15 -13.38 -5.96
C GLU A 99 8.50 -12.07 -5.53
N ALA A 100 7.26 -12.15 -5.08
CA ALA A 100 6.54 -11.05 -4.41
C ALA A 100 5.95 -11.56 -3.08
N TYR A 101 5.81 -10.66 -2.12
CA TYR A 101 5.30 -10.99 -0.79
C TYR A 101 4.19 -10.04 -0.39
N PHE A 102 3.18 -10.57 0.30
CA PHE A 102 2.12 -9.80 0.93
C PHE A 102 1.64 -10.47 2.21
N SER A 103 0.96 -9.73 3.05
CA SER A 103 0.29 -10.27 4.24
C SER A 103 -1.22 -10.11 4.13
N THR A 104 -1.95 -11.03 4.75
CA THR A 104 -3.37 -10.84 5.01
C THR A 104 -3.61 -9.77 6.06
N TYR A 105 -4.87 -9.37 6.19
CA TYR A 105 -5.40 -8.57 7.28
C TYR A 105 -6.84 -9.00 7.56
N TRP A 106 -7.30 -8.90 8.79
CA TRP A 106 -8.61 -9.46 9.17
C TRP A 106 -9.82 -8.86 8.42
N GLY A 107 -9.85 -7.59 8.11
CA GLY A 107 -10.86 -7.00 7.23
C GLY A 107 -12.30 -7.06 7.71
N THR A 108 -12.58 -6.94 9.00
CA THR A 108 -13.94 -6.77 9.51
C THR A 108 -14.18 -5.33 9.96
N ARG A 109 -15.42 -4.83 9.78
CA ARG A 109 -15.84 -3.52 10.28
C ARG A 109 -16.20 -3.50 11.77
N THR A 110 -16.64 -4.62 12.30
CA THR A 110 -16.93 -4.76 13.72
C THR A 110 -15.67 -5.22 14.41
N GLY A 111 -15.22 -4.47 15.42
CA GLY A 111 -14.01 -4.80 16.17
C GLY A 111 -13.95 -6.29 16.48
N LEU A 112 -12.95 -6.96 15.93
CA LEU A 112 -12.68 -8.35 16.21
C LEU A 112 -12.36 -8.46 17.69
N LYS A 113 -13.22 -9.12 18.42
CA LYS A 113 -12.80 -9.64 19.70
C LYS A 113 -12.00 -10.90 19.38
N TYR A 114 -10.73 -10.90 19.71
CA TYR A 114 -9.92 -12.13 19.68
C TYR A 114 -10.46 -13.10 20.72
N THR A 115 -11.59 -13.67 20.40
CA THR A 115 -12.06 -14.80 21.14
C THR A 115 -11.37 -16.01 20.52
N ALA A 116 -10.45 -16.54 21.30
CA ALA A 116 -9.89 -17.86 21.13
C ALA A 116 -9.48 -18.28 19.68
N HIS A 117 -8.20 -18.49 19.45
CA HIS A 117 -7.63 -19.19 18.30
C HIS A 117 -7.29 -18.40 17.03
N TYR A 118 -7.24 -17.05 17.04
CA TYR A 118 -6.67 -16.34 15.92
C TYR A 118 -5.14 -16.58 15.85
N PRO A 119 -4.64 -17.24 14.81
CA PRO A 119 -3.22 -17.59 14.76
C PRO A 119 -2.31 -16.41 14.42
N GLY A 120 -2.86 -15.29 13.97
CA GLY A 120 -2.17 -14.17 13.36
C GLY A 120 -2.43 -14.06 11.86
N ASP A 121 -2.06 -12.94 11.28
CA ASP A 121 -2.09 -12.78 9.84
C ASP A 121 -0.99 -13.60 9.16
N VAL A 122 -1.31 -14.06 7.97
CA VAL A 122 -0.46 -14.97 7.20
C VAL A 122 0.36 -14.17 6.20
N LEU A 123 1.66 -14.43 6.18
CA LEU A 123 2.55 -13.98 5.12
C LEU A 123 2.48 -14.95 3.94
N PHE A 124 2.42 -14.40 2.74
CA PHE A 124 2.39 -15.17 1.50
C PHE A 124 3.54 -14.79 0.59
N ARG A 125 3.94 -15.76 -0.24
CA ARG A 125 4.86 -15.61 -1.35
C ARG A 125 4.15 -15.91 -2.66
N ILE A 126 4.41 -15.12 -3.69
CA ILE A 126 3.97 -15.32 -5.07
C ILE A 126 5.21 -15.53 -5.93
N ASP A 127 5.24 -16.57 -6.74
CA ASP A 127 6.22 -16.73 -7.82
C ASP A 127 5.78 -15.86 -9.02
N GLU A 128 6.65 -14.96 -9.45
CA GLU A 128 6.33 -13.99 -10.51
C GLU A 128 6.03 -14.67 -11.85
N SER A 129 6.74 -15.75 -12.18
CA SER A 129 6.63 -16.40 -13.49
C SER A 129 5.37 -17.23 -13.62
N THR A 130 4.97 -17.93 -12.57
CA THR A 130 3.84 -18.87 -12.55
C THR A 130 2.59 -18.35 -11.89
N LEU A 131 2.71 -17.27 -11.11
CA LEU A 131 1.69 -16.73 -10.20
C LEU A 131 1.25 -17.75 -9.12
N ALA A 132 2.09 -18.77 -8.87
CA ALA A 132 1.83 -19.72 -7.80
C ALA A 132 1.91 -19.02 -6.43
N LEU A 133 0.87 -19.23 -5.62
CA LEU A 133 0.76 -18.70 -4.27
C LEU A 133 1.24 -19.74 -3.26
N GLN A 134 1.99 -19.30 -2.26
CA GLN A 134 2.43 -20.13 -1.15
C GLN A 134 2.21 -19.43 0.18
N SER A 135 1.53 -20.09 1.10
CA SER A 135 1.42 -19.65 2.49
C SER A 135 2.73 -19.93 3.26
N LEU A 136 3.22 -18.92 3.97
CA LEU A 136 4.36 -19.02 4.87
C LEU A 136 3.93 -19.08 6.35
N GLY A 137 2.61 -19.05 6.60
CA GLY A 137 2.03 -19.09 7.93
C GLY A 137 2.03 -17.74 8.65
N ALA A 138 1.62 -17.75 9.91
CA ALA A 138 1.61 -16.59 10.78
C ALA A 138 3.02 -16.30 11.31
N VAL A 139 3.66 -15.29 10.75
CA VAL A 139 5.07 -14.93 11.10
C VAL A 139 5.15 -14.15 12.41
N VAL A 140 4.09 -13.47 12.80
CA VAL A 140 3.94 -12.87 14.13
C VAL A 140 2.65 -13.41 14.74
N PRO A 141 2.76 -14.35 15.70
CA PRO A 141 1.58 -15.00 16.28
C PRO A 141 0.60 -13.99 16.89
N GLU A 142 -0.69 -14.25 16.69
CA GLU A 142 -1.80 -13.50 17.28
C GLU A 142 -1.79 -11.99 16.93
N ARG A 143 -1.14 -11.59 15.83
CA ARG A 143 -1.06 -10.19 15.38
C ARG A 143 -1.56 -10.03 13.96
N GLY A 144 -2.19 -8.89 13.70
CA GLY A 144 -2.53 -8.44 12.36
C GLY A 144 -1.37 -7.72 11.69
N ILE A 145 -1.17 -7.85 10.38
CA ILE A 145 -0.06 -7.24 9.65
C ILE A 145 -0.58 -6.20 8.65
N PRO A 146 -0.74 -4.93 9.05
CA PRO A 146 -1.23 -3.88 8.16
C PRO A 146 -0.16 -3.23 7.28
N SER A 147 1.11 -3.50 7.53
CA SER A 147 2.23 -2.81 6.86
C SER A 147 3.31 -3.80 6.47
N LEU A 148 3.75 -3.74 5.21
CA LEU A 148 4.95 -4.39 4.72
C LEU A 148 5.78 -3.39 3.90
N ALA A 149 7.10 -3.54 3.93
CA ALA A 149 8.04 -2.82 3.07
C ALA A 149 9.23 -3.72 2.76
N GLY A 150 9.76 -3.65 1.54
CA GLY A 150 10.94 -4.43 1.13
C GLY A 150 12.22 -3.62 1.24
N SER A 151 13.34 -4.27 1.56
CA SER A 151 14.66 -3.65 1.39
C SER A 151 14.95 -3.44 -0.10
N PRO A 152 15.75 -2.41 -0.48
CA PRO A 152 16.05 -2.13 -1.88
C PRO A 152 16.78 -3.28 -2.62
N ASP A 153 17.47 -4.13 -1.89
CA ASP A 153 18.14 -5.33 -2.42
C ASP A 153 17.24 -6.58 -2.35
N HIS A 154 15.99 -6.44 -1.94
CA HIS A 154 14.96 -7.48 -1.81
C HIS A 154 15.33 -8.63 -0.84
N ARG A 155 16.29 -8.44 0.06
CA ARG A 155 16.77 -9.49 0.98
C ARG A 155 16.04 -9.51 2.30
N VAL A 156 15.38 -8.43 2.66
CA VAL A 156 14.64 -8.32 3.91
C VAL A 156 13.25 -7.73 3.64
N ILE A 157 12.25 -8.33 4.24
CA ILE A 157 10.90 -7.80 4.29
C ILE A 157 10.65 -7.30 5.70
N TYR A 158 10.36 -6.02 5.82
CA TYR A 158 9.99 -5.39 7.06
C TYR A 158 8.48 -5.34 7.20
N GLY A 159 8.01 -5.48 8.40
CA GLY A 159 6.59 -5.34 8.65
C GLY A 159 6.30 -4.80 10.04
N GLU A 160 5.08 -4.36 10.18
CA GLU A 160 4.51 -4.01 11.45
C GLU A 160 3.28 -4.85 11.69
N ALA A 161 3.24 -5.45 12.86
CA ALA A 161 2.13 -6.24 13.33
C ALA A 161 1.46 -5.54 14.50
N VAL A 162 0.13 -5.56 14.55
CA VAL A 162 -0.66 -4.84 15.55
C VAL A 162 -1.55 -5.78 16.34
N ASP A 163 -1.83 -5.41 17.57
CA ASP A 163 -2.84 -6.09 18.36
C ASP A 163 -4.24 -5.75 17.82
N PRO A 164 -4.95 -6.73 17.37
CA PRO A 164 -6.23 -6.55 16.76
C PRO A 164 -7.37 -6.26 17.73
N SER A 165 -7.20 -6.57 19.01
CA SER A 165 -8.18 -6.23 20.07
C SER A 165 -8.27 -4.71 20.30
N ALA A 166 -7.23 -3.98 19.94
CA ALA A 166 -7.14 -2.53 20.16
C ALA A 166 -7.86 -1.69 19.08
N GLY A 167 -8.49 -2.31 18.11
CA GLY A 167 -9.16 -1.62 17.01
C GLY A 167 -8.20 -1.27 15.86
N THR A 168 -8.72 -0.58 14.85
CA THR A 168 -7.98 -0.31 13.61
C THR A 168 -7.05 0.89 13.69
N GLU A 169 -7.26 1.77 14.66
CA GLU A 169 -6.45 2.99 14.84
C GLU A 169 -6.14 3.15 16.33
N GLY A 170 -4.88 3.36 16.65
CA GLY A 170 -4.45 3.63 18.02
C GLY A 170 -4.17 2.39 18.86
N ALA A 171 -3.79 1.28 18.25
CA ALA A 171 -3.24 0.14 18.99
C ALA A 171 -2.13 0.64 19.93
N GLU A 172 -2.26 0.33 21.22
CA GLU A 172 -1.27 0.78 22.20
C GLU A 172 0.09 0.12 22.02
N HIS A 173 0.10 -1.03 21.32
CA HIS A 173 1.30 -1.82 21.03
C HIS A 173 1.29 -2.31 19.60
N GLY A 174 2.39 -2.06 18.90
CA GLY A 174 2.75 -2.67 17.64
C GLY A 174 3.99 -3.54 17.82
N THR A 175 4.23 -4.45 16.89
CA THR A 175 5.45 -5.25 16.82
C THR A 175 6.10 -4.98 15.48
N PHE A 176 7.29 -4.39 15.46
CA PHE A 176 8.11 -4.35 14.26
C PHE A 176 8.79 -5.69 14.07
N PHE A 177 8.90 -6.15 12.83
CA PHE A 177 9.66 -7.36 12.50
C PHE A 177 10.43 -7.22 11.19
N ALA A 178 11.53 -7.97 11.10
CA ALA A 178 12.27 -8.19 9.87
C ALA A 178 12.22 -9.70 9.53
N PHE A 179 11.83 -9.99 8.30
CA PHE A 179 11.72 -11.34 7.77
C PHE A 179 12.75 -11.55 6.67
N ASP A 180 13.48 -12.68 6.74
CA ASP A 180 14.44 -13.09 5.73
C ASP A 180 13.77 -14.07 4.75
N PRO A 181 13.51 -13.66 3.49
CA PRO A 181 12.92 -14.52 2.48
C PRO A 181 13.74 -15.76 2.15
N SER A 182 15.07 -15.69 2.26
CA SER A 182 15.95 -16.81 1.90
C SER A 182 15.86 -17.98 2.88
N THR A 183 15.58 -17.69 4.14
CA THR A 183 15.43 -18.69 5.20
C THR A 183 13.98 -18.92 5.62
N ASN A 184 13.04 -18.10 5.12
CA ASN A 184 11.64 -18.06 5.55
C ASN A 184 11.48 -17.88 7.07
N LYS A 185 12.27 -16.98 7.66
CA LYS A 185 12.27 -16.74 9.12
C LYS A 185 12.18 -15.27 9.46
N VAL A 186 11.49 -14.98 10.57
CA VAL A 186 11.63 -13.70 11.27
C VAL A 186 13.01 -13.69 11.93
N VAL A 187 13.86 -12.77 11.52
CA VAL A 187 15.24 -12.61 12.00
C VAL A 187 15.37 -11.52 13.07
N PHE A 188 14.38 -10.66 13.17
CA PHE A 188 14.27 -9.65 14.20
C PHE A 188 12.81 -9.37 14.54
N ARG A 189 12.53 -9.11 15.82
CA ARG A 189 11.22 -8.70 16.30
C ARG A 189 11.35 -7.91 17.59
N GLU A 190 10.68 -6.75 17.65
CA GLU A 190 10.62 -5.93 18.85
C GLU A 190 9.26 -5.24 18.96
N ASP A 191 8.73 -5.17 20.19
CA ASP A 191 7.48 -4.47 20.44
C ASP A 191 7.73 -2.96 20.50
N VAL A 192 6.95 -2.22 19.72
CA VAL A 192 6.98 -0.77 19.66
C VAL A 192 5.82 -0.24 20.50
N ALA A 193 6.14 0.50 21.55
CA ALA A 193 5.12 1.14 22.38
C ALA A 193 4.37 2.22 21.58
N LYS A 194 3.04 2.15 21.60
CA LYS A 194 2.13 3.15 21.04
C LYS A 194 2.29 3.38 19.55
N HIS A 195 2.02 2.34 18.81
CA HIS A 195 1.84 2.39 17.37
C HIS A 195 0.73 3.37 16.96
N THR A 196 0.93 4.13 15.89
CA THR A 196 0.06 5.24 15.51
C THR A 196 -0.57 5.13 14.12
N GLY A 197 -0.47 3.98 13.43
CA GLY A 197 -1.12 3.90 12.13
C GLY A 197 -0.77 2.68 11.27
N PHE A 198 -1.32 2.68 10.08
CA PHE A 198 -1.11 1.63 9.07
C PHE A 198 -0.09 2.10 8.03
N ARG A 199 0.64 1.16 7.41
CA ARG A 199 1.70 1.41 6.43
C ARG A 199 2.82 2.29 7.00
N ASN A 200 3.20 1.96 8.20
CA ASN A 200 4.02 2.77 9.07
C ASN A 200 5.53 2.47 8.95
N VAL A 201 5.93 1.66 7.97
CA VAL A 201 7.34 1.29 7.73
C VAL A 201 7.83 1.96 6.46
N MET A 202 8.89 2.74 6.57
CA MET A 202 9.64 3.34 5.47
C MET A 202 11.03 2.72 5.40
N VAL A 203 11.57 2.49 4.20
CA VAL A 203 12.90 1.88 4.02
C VAL A 203 13.80 2.81 3.22
N GLY A 204 14.96 3.14 3.78
CA GLY A 204 15.98 3.96 3.14
C GLY A 204 16.80 3.19 2.10
N ALA A 205 17.54 3.91 1.27
CA ALA A 205 18.43 3.31 0.27
C ALA A 205 19.56 2.46 0.87
N ASN A 206 19.91 2.73 2.13
CA ASN A 206 20.86 1.94 2.92
C ASN A 206 20.27 0.60 3.45
N GLY A 207 19.00 0.32 3.17
CA GLY A 207 18.28 -0.83 3.67
C GLY A 207 17.80 -0.71 5.13
N HIS A 208 18.03 0.43 5.79
CA HIS A 208 17.51 0.67 7.13
C HIS A 208 16.00 0.89 7.08
N ALA A 209 15.27 0.33 8.05
CA ALA A 209 13.84 0.57 8.18
C ALA A 209 13.56 1.60 9.26
N TYR A 210 12.58 2.47 9.00
CA TYR A 210 12.14 3.52 9.91
C TYR A 210 10.67 3.31 10.24
N VAL A 211 10.36 3.31 11.53
CA VAL A 211 9.03 3.06 12.07
C VAL A 211 8.59 4.26 12.89
N ALA A 212 7.40 4.78 12.62
CA ALA A 212 6.88 5.87 13.43
C ALA A 212 6.46 5.36 14.82
N ALA A 213 6.84 6.09 15.85
CA ALA A 213 6.48 5.89 17.23
C ALA A 213 5.62 7.06 17.73
N GLN A 214 5.18 6.99 18.99
CA GLN A 214 4.35 8.03 19.58
C GLN A 214 4.97 9.41 19.50
N GLY A 215 4.13 10.43 19.24
CA GLY A 215 4.53 11.83 19.27
C GLY A 215 5.28 12.33 18.04
N GLY A 216 5.37 11.52 16.98
CA GLY A 216 6.12 11.84 15.76
C GLY A 216 7.58 11.39 15.82
N HIS A 217 7.98 10.66 16.85
CA HIS A 217 9.32 10.08 16.91
C HIS A 217 9.45 8.97 15.84
N LEU A 218 10.66 8.78 15.35
CA LEU A 218 11.02 7.65 14.50
C LEU A 218 11.98 6.73 15.25
N LEU A 219 11.81 5.44 15.05
CA LEU A 219 12.76 4.41 15.42
C LEU A 219 13.41 3.87 14.16
N GLU A 220 14.69 3.55 14.23
CA GLU A 220 15.48 3.00 13.14
C GLU A 220 15.87 1.56 13.45
N TYR A 221 15.68 0.69 12.49
CA TYR A 221 16.27 -0.65 12.48
C TYR A 221 17.41 -0.70 11.47
N VAL A 222 18.60 -1.03 11.94
CA VAL A 222 19.75 -1.34 11.11
C VAL A 222 19.79 -2.84 10.90
N PRO A 223 19.84 -3.36 9.66
CA PRO A 223 19.90 -4.79 9.41
C PRO A 223 21.00 -5.49 10.22
N GLY A 224 20.61 -6.52 10.99
CA GLY A 224 21.50 -7.24 11.87
C GLY A 224 21.67 -6.65 13.28
N SER A 225 21.04 -5.53 13.59
CA SER A 225 21.00 -5.01 14.96
C SER A 225 20.10 -5.88 15.86
N SER A 226 20.36 -5.82 17.17
CA SER A 226 19.57 -6.54 18.17
C SER A 226 18.42 -5.71 18.77
N GLU A 227 18.29 -4.45 18.39
CA GLU A 227 17.29 -3.52 18.92
C GLU A 227 16.96 -2.39 17.92
N LEU A 228 15.78 -1.78 18.09
CA LEU A 228 15.42 -0.53 17.45
C LEU A 228 16.11 0.64 18.16
N GLN A 229 16.64 1.57 17.39
CA GLN A 229 17.30 2.76 17.93
C GLN A 229 16.44 4.00 17.70
N PRO A 230 16.39 4.94 18.68
CA PRO A 230 15.77 6.24 18.42
C PRO A 230 16.47 6.95 17.27
N TYR A 231 15.70 7.40 16.28
CA TYR A 231 16.25 8.17 15.17
C TYR A 231 16.36 9.65 15.55
N ALA A 232 17.48 10.27 15.17
CA ALA A 232 17.77 11.64 15.60
C ALA A 232 16.80 12.70 15.07
N GLN A 233 16.11 12.39 13.98
CA GLN A 233 15.08 13.25 13.40
C GLN A 233 13.71 12.62 13.58
N GLY A 234 12.69 13.45 13.59
CA GLY A 234 11.30 13.02 13.77
C GLY A 234 10.36 13.69 12.78
N LEU A 235 9.13 13.26 12.83
CA LEU A 235 8.01 13.85 12.13
C LEU A 235 7.45 15.03 12.93
N PRO A 236 6.66 15.92 12.35
CA PRO A 236 5.91 16.91 13.13
C PRO A 236 5.12 16.25 14.27
N ARG A 237 4.99 16.96 15.39
CA ARG A 237 4.27 16.43 16.54
C ARG A 237 2.87 15.98 16.18
N GLY A 238 2.54 14.74 16.48
CA GLY A 238 1.24 14.13 16.18
C GLY A 238 1.09 13.61 14.75
N ALA A 239 2.10 13.82 13.89
CA ALA A 239 2.08 13.25 12.56
C ALA A 239 2.26 11.72 12.58
N VAL A 240 1.60 11.08 11.64
CA VAL A 240 1.62 9.64 11.43
C VAL A 240 2.17 9.37 10.02
N LEU A 241 3.15 8.48 9.89
CA LEU A 241 3.62 8.02 8.58
C LEU A 241 2.51 7.20 7.89
N ARG A 242 2.23 7.47 6.61
CA ARG A 242 1.11 6.83 5.89
C ARG A 242 1.48 6.17 4.58
N ALA A 243 2.48 6.67 3.88
CA ALA A 243 2.98 6.10 2.64
C ALA A 243 4.44 6.48 2.45
N SER A 244 5.18 5.64 1.78
CA SER A 244 6.53 5.96 1.29
C SER A 244 6.75 5.35 -0.08
N THR A 245 7.63 5.96 -0.86
CA THR A 245 8.13 5.38 -2.11
C THR A 245 9.25 4.38 -1.82
N VAL A 246 9.60 3.58 -2.84
CA VAL A 246 10.95 3.00 -2.90
C VAL A 246 11.97 4.12 -3.05
N PRO A 247 13.28 3.90 -2.75
CA PRO A 247 14.31 4.90 -3.00
C PRO A 247 14.41 5.25 -4.50
N ALA A 248 14.50 6.53 -4.81
CA ALA A 248 14.91 7.00 -6.12
C ALA A 248 16.39 6.66 -6.37
N ARG A 249 16.88 6.85 -7.60
CA ARG A 249 18.27 6.49 -7.97
C ARG A 249 19.33 7.23 -7.16
N ASP A 250 19.03 8.45 -6.70
CA ASP A 250 19.90 9.21 -5.81
C ASP A 250 19.84 8.75 -4.34
N GLY A 251 18.98 7.77 -4.03
CA GLY A 251 18.77 7.22 -2.71
C GLY A 251 17.72 7.96 -1.88
N THR A 252 17.10 9.02 -2.39
CA THR A 252 16.04 9.75 -1.69
C THR A 252 14.75 8.95 -1.66
N VAL A 253 14.10 8.89 -0.48
CA VAL A 253 12.76 8.31 -0.28
C VAL A 253 11.77 9.44 -0.04
N TYR A 254 10.69 9.46 -0.78
CA TYR A 254 9.59 10.40 -0.55
C TYR A 254 8.51 9.73 0.27
N PHE A 255 7.92 10.47 1.20
CA PHE A 255 6.88 9.90 2.05
C PHE A 255 5.80 10.92 2.43
N ALA A 256 4.65 10.41 2.79
CA ALA A 256 3.51 11.19 3.23
C ALA A 256 3.18 10.92 4.68
N THR A 257 2.75 11.97 5.37
CA THR A 257 2.19 11.90 6.72
C THR A 257 0.70 12.23 6.73
N GLN A 258 0.05 11.89 7.84
CA GLN A 258 -1.27 12.35 8.22
C GLN A 258 -1.15 13.14 9.53
N ASN A 259 -2.01 14.16 9.72
CA ASN A 259 -2.02 15.02 10.90
C ASN A 259 -0.68 15.76 11.19
N PRO A 260 -0.20 16.59 10.26
CA PRO A 260 -0.84 17.07 9.01
C PRO A 260 -0.59 16.18 7.81
N ASP A 261 -1.45 16.33 6.77
CA ASP A 261 -1.25 15.69 5.47
C ASP A 261 -0.16 16.44 4.71
N ARG A 262 1.06 15.89 4.72
CA ARG A 262 2.26 16.52 4.14
C ARG A 262 3.18 15.53 3.46
N PHE A 263 3.92 16.04 2.49
CA PHE A 263 5.01 15.33 1.84
C PHE A 263 6.37 15.72 2.41
N PHE A 264 7.22 14.73 2.54
CA PHE A 264 8.60 14.84 3.00
C PHE A 264 9.54 14.03 2.13
N ALA A 265 10.83 14.32 2.25
CA ALA A 265 11.91 13.50 1.73
C ALA A 265 12.83 13.05 2.86
N LEU A 266 13.23 11.78 2.85
CA LEU A 266 14.36 11.22 3.57
C LEU A 266 15.53 11.14 2.61
N ALA A 267 16.53 11.96 2.80
CA ALA A 267 17.75 11.98 1.99
C ALA A 267 18.66 10.79 2.34
N PRO A 268 19.61 10.40 1.46
CA PRO A 268 20.55 9.29 1.71
C PRO A 268 21.43 9.48 2.94
N ASP A 269 21.68 10.71 3.35
CA ASP A 269 22.43 11.06 4.57
C ASP A 269 21.55 11.01 5.83
N GLY A 270 20.29 10.62 5.70
CA GLY A 270 19.32 10.51 6.78
C GLY A 270 18.58 11.81 7.08
N ALA A 271 18.85 12.93 6.42
CA ALA A 271 18.14 14.18 6.66
C ALA A 271 16.67 14.09 6.20
N ILE A 272 15.74 14.50 7.05
CA ILE A 272 14.33 14.63 6.73
C ILE A 272 14.02 16.10 6.41
N ARG A 273 13.46 16.35 5.23
CA ARG A 273 13.06 17.70 4.82
C ARG A 273 11.61 17.73 4.36
N PRO A 274 10.85 18.79 4.70
CA PRO A 274 9.50 18.97 4.16
C PRO A 274 9.56 19.35 2.67
N ILE A 275 8.55 18.89 1.91
CA ILE A 275 8.35 19.25 0.50
C ILE A 275 7.16 20.20 0.37
N GLY A 276 6.02 19.85 0.99
CA GLY A 276 4.80 20.65 0.92
C GLY A 276 3.60 19.93 1.48
N ASP A 277 2.44 20.56 1.42
CA ASP A 277 1.19 19.96 1.87
C ASP A 277 0.66 18.99 0.82
N ALA A 278 0.10 17.87 1.23
CA ALA A 278 -0.59 16.93 0.35
C ALA A 278 -2.02 17.43 0.05
N GLN A 279 -2.58 17.06 -1.10
CA GLN A 279 -3.96 17.42 -1.46
C GLN A 279 -5.02 16.61 -0.69
N GLY A 280 -4.62 15.84 0.31
CA GLY A 280 -5.46 15.01 1.17
C GLY A 280 -4.73 13.77 1.68
N TYR A 281 -5.50 12.93 2.33
CA TYR A 281 -5.01 11.68 2.91
C TYR A 281 -4.34 10.79 1.87
N THR A 282 -3.03 10.58 1.98
CA THR A 282 -2.21 9.85 1.02
C THR A 282 -1.73 8.54 1.63
N THR A 283 -2.08 7.42 1.01
CA THR A 283 -1.77 6.06 1.51
C THR A 283 -0.93 5.23 0.55
N SER A 284 -0.66 5.76 -0.65
CA SER A 284 0.17 5.11 -1.65
C SER A 284 0.85 6.15 -2.50
N MET A 285 2.10 5.90 -2.85
CA MET A 285 2.94 6.79 -3.64
C MET A 285 3.83 5.98 -4.57
N ALA A 286 4.15 6.56 -5.73
CA ALA A 286 5.14 6.02 -6.65
C ALA A 286 6.13 7.12 -7.06
N VAL A 287 7.38 6.76 -7.39
CA VAL A 287 8.43 7.72 -7.71
C VAL A 287 9.06 7.41 -9.06
N GLU A 288 9.35 8.45 -9.85
CA GLU A 288 10.22 8.32 -11.03
C GLU A 288 11.61 7.85 -10.58
N PRO A 289 12.20 6.87 -11.28
CA PRO A 289 13.51 6.33 -10.88
C PRO A 289 14.63 7.37 -10.76
N ASP A 290 14.55 8.48 -11.50
CA ASP A 290 15.51 9.57 -11.43
C ASP A 290 15.20 10.60 -10.32
N GLY A 291 14.10 10.41 -9.58
CA GLY A 291 13.67 11.31 -8.52
C GLY A 291 13.08 12.63 -9.00
N SER A 292 12.84 12.80 -10.30
CA SER A 292 12.31 14.05 -10.88
C SER A 292 10.88 14.36 -10.47
N ALA A 293 10.09 13.34 -10.15
CA ALA A 293 8.72 13.47 -9.67
C ALA A 293 8.32 12.26 -8.83
N PHE A 294 7.32 12.45 -7.97
CA PHE A 294 6.55 11.36 -7.39
C PHE A 294 5.05 11.59 -7.62
N TYR A 295 4.29 10.51 -7.53
CA TYR A 295 2.87 10.48 -7.85
C TYR A 295 2.06 10.05 -6.64
N SER A 296 0.89 10.64 -6.48
CA SER A 296 -0.07 10.30 -5.43
C SER A 296 -1.51 10.48 -5.89
N VAL A 297 -2.42 9.76 -5.24
CA VAL A 297 -3.87 9.94 -5.36
C VAL A 297 -4.46 9.92 -3.96
N PRO A 298 -5.34 10.88 -3.59
CA PRO A 298 -5.96 10.85 -2.28
C PRO A 298 -6.79 9.59 -2.02
N GLY A 299 -6.68 9.05 -0.80
CA GLY A 299 -7.52 7.98 -0.28
C GLY A 299 -8.71 8.52 0.49
N ALA A 300 -9.71 7.69 0.73
CA ALA A 300 -10.85 8.07 1.57
C ALA A 300 -10.46 8.05 3.05
N HIS A 301 -10.66 9.18 3.72
CA HIS A 301 -10.63 9.30 5.16
C HIS A 301 -11.72 10.27 5.60
N GLY A 302 -12.69 9.79 6.36
CA GLY A 302 -13.87 10.58 6.70
C GLY A 302 -14.97 10.50 5.62
N ASP A 303 -15.47 11.66 5.15
CA ASP A 303 -16.55 11.72 4.15
C ASP A 303 -16.03 11.43 2.73
N ALA A 304 -16.14 10.19 2.29
CA ALA A 304 -15.75 9.76 0.95
C ALA A 304 -16.59 10.43 -0.16
N ALA A 305 -17.81 10.89 0.15
CA ALA A 305 -18.67 11.54 -0.83
C ALA A 305 -18.17 12.91 -1.28
N ALA A 306 -17.34 13.55 -0.46
CA ALA A 306 -16.72 14.85 -0.77
C ALA A 306 -15.35 14.71 -1.45
N LEU A 307 -14.84 13.49 -1.60
CA LEU A 307 -13.49 13.25 -2.08
C LEU A 307 -13.37 13.50 -3.57
N SER A 308 -12.37 14.31 -3.94
CA SER A 308 -11.83 14.40 -5.29
C SER A 308 -10.62 13.46 -5.43
N THR A 309 -10.48 12.81 -6.56
CA THR A 309 -9.43 11.80 -6.81
C THR A 309 -8.52 12.18 -7.99
N PRO A 310 -7.76 13.30 -7.89
CA PRO A 310 -6.76 13.63 -8.88
C PRO A 310 -5.57 12.69 -8.79
N LEU A 311 -5.04 12.25 -9.93
CA LEU A 311 -3.67 11.77 -10.01
C LEU A 311 -2.76 12.99 -10.08
N VAL A 312 -1.90 13.15 -9.08
CA VAL A 312 -1.03 14.31 -8.91
C VAL A 312 0.43 13.91 -9.12
N ALA A 313 1.15 14.66 -9.96
CA ALA A 313 2.61 14.64 -9.98
C ALA A 313 3.13 15.78 -9.11
N VAL A 314 4.11 15.47 -8.27
CA VAL A 314 4.75 16.42 -7.37
C VAL A 314 6.22 16.56 -7.75
N ASP A 315 6.67 17.78 -7.99
CA ASP A 315 8.09 18.10 -8.09
C ASP A 315 8.70 18.16 -6.68
N PRO A 316 9.61 17.25 -6.33
CA PRO A 316 10.13 17.17 -4.97
C PRO A 316 11.11 18.30 -4.60
N HIS A 317 11.61 19.06 -5.57
CA HIS A 317 12.53 20.16 -5.33
C HIS A 317 11.80 21.46 -5.00
N THR A 318 10.67 21.70 -5.68
CA THR A 318 9.88 22.93 -5.55
C THR A 318 8.61 22.75 -4.73
N GLY A 319 8.16 21.51 -4.52
CA GLY A 319 6.85 21.19 -3.94
C GLY A 319 5.67 21.49 -4.89
N ALA A 320 5.95 21.89 -6.13
CA ALA A 320 4.91 22.18 -7.11
C ALA A 320 4.11 20.91 -7.47
N GLN A 321 2.80 21.04 -7.46
CA GLN A 321 1.88 19.93 -7.74
C GLN A 321 1.13 20.21 -9.04
N ARG A 322 1.02 19.17 -9.86
CA ARG A 322 0.30 19.21 -11.14
C ARG A 322 -0.65 18.04 -11.24
N THR A 323 -1.93 18.31 -11.36
CA THR A 323 -2.91 17.27 -11.71
C THR A 323 -2.63 16.77 -13.12
N ILE A 324 -2.42 15.45 -13.23
CA ILE A 324 -2.26 14.75 -14.50
C ILE A 324 -3.64 14.46 -15.09
N VAL A 325 -4.52 13.88 -14.28
CA VAL A 325 -5.88 13.54 -14.66
C VAL A 325 -6.82 13.56 -13.44
N GLN A 326 -8.07 13.96 -13.66
CA GLN A 326 -9.13 13.91 -12.67
C GLN A 326 -9.85 12.56 -12.80
N LEU A 327 -9.53 11.62 -11.92
CA LEU A 327 -9.97 10.23 -12.04
C LEU A 327 -11.44 10.04 -11.67
N ASP A 328 -11.97 10.74 -10.66
CA ASP A 328 -13.38 10.69 -10.27
C ASP A 328 -14.31 11.12 -11.42
N ASP A 329 -14.02 12.23 -12.08
CA ASP A 329 -14.78 12.69 -13.25
C ASP A 329 -14.75 11.67 -14.38
N LEU A 330 -13.58 11.06 -14.63
CA LEU A 330 -13.41 10.09 -15.70
C LEU A 330 -14.16 8.79 -15.43
N VAL A 331 -14.07 8.29 -14.19
CA VAL A 331 -14.77 7.08 -13.73
C VAL A 331 -16.28 7.29 -13.81
N GLN A 332 -16.76 8.45 -13.37
CA GLN A 332 -18.19 8.77 -13.47
C GLN A 332 -18.67 8.82 -14.92
N ARG A 333 -17.96 9.53 -15.79
CA ARG A 333 -18.36 9.67 -17.22
C ARG A 333 -18.33 8.35 -17.97
N LYS A 334 -17.30 7.51 -17.77
CA LYS A 334 -17.12 6.27 -18.54
C LYS A 334 -17.85 5.07 -17.95
N LEU A 335 -17.99 5.00 -16.63
CA LEU A 335 -18.48 3.80 -15.93
C LEU A 335 -19.76 4.06 -15.12
N GLY A 336 -20.16 5.31 -14.92
CA GLY A 336 -21.30 5.67 -14.07
C GLY A 336 -21.05 5.39 -12.59
N LEU A 337 -19.80 5.33 -12.16
CA LEU A 337 -19.41 5.07 -10.77
C LEU A 337 -18.86 6.32 -10.11
N HIS A 338 -18.93 6.36 -8.78
CA HIS A 338 -18.35 7.38 -7.92
C HIS A 338 -17.16 6.80 -7.16
N THR A 339 -16.04 7.50 -7.12
CA THR A 339 -14.82 7.02 -6.45
C THR A 339 -14.84 7.30 -4.95
N ALA A 340 -14.24 6.39 -4.18
CA ALA A 340 -13.90 6.55 -2.76
C ALA A 340 -12.37 6.70 -2.55
N GLY A 341 -11.65 7.17 -3.58
CA GLY A 341 -10.21 7.35 -3.52
C GLY A 341 -9.39 6.11 -3.83
N SER A 342 -8.08 6.25 -3.64
CA SER A 342 -7.10 5.20 -3.94
C SER A 342 -6.27 4.85 -2.72
N TYR A 343 -5.89 3.57 -2.65
CA TYR A 343 -4.89 3.03 -1.74
C TYR A 343 -3.76 2.35 -2.51
N ASP A 344 -3.74 2.55 -3.83
CA ASP A 344 -2.83 1.85 -4.74
C ASP A 344 -2.42 2.74 -5.90
N VAL A 345 -1.16 3.15 -5.89
CA VAL A 345 -0.50 3.89 -6.96
C VAL A 345 0.83 3.20 -7.24
N ALA A 346 0.98 2.63 -8.42
CA ALA A 346 2.20 1.94 -8.83
C ALA A 346 2.67 2.44 -10.20
N LEU A 347 3.99 2.64 -10.34
CA LEU A 347 4.61 3.13 -11.57
C LEU A 347 5.31 1.98 -12.32
N ASP A 348 4.93 1.79 -13.56
CA ASP A 348 5.72 1.10 -14.58
C ASP A 348 6.58 2.13 -15.31
N ALA A 349 7.75 2.37 -14.77
CA ALA A 349 8.67 3.37 -15.33
C ALA A 349 9.19 2.99 -16.72
N ALA A 350 9.32 1.69 -17.01
CA ALA A 350 9.80 1.19 -18.31
C ALA A 350 8.82 1.51 -19.44
N HIS A 351 7.53 1.45 -19.16
CA HIS A 351 6.48 1.73 -20.14
C HIS A 351 5.80 3.09 -19.92
N ARG A 352 6.32 3.93 -19.01
CA ARG A 352 5.79 5.26 -18.67
C ARG A 352 4.29 5.21 -18.35
N ARG A 353 3.93 4.35 -17.43
CA ARG A 353 2.54 4.08 -17.09
C ARG A 353 2.34 4.06 -15.58
N ILE A 354 1.21 4.61 -15.12
CA ILE A 354 0.79 4.51 -13.73
C ILE A 354 -0.47 3.66 -13.64
N TYR A 355 -0.45 2.72 -12.72
CA TYR A 355 -1.60 1.95 -12.30
C TYR A 355 -2.18 2.57 -11.03
N VAL A 356 -3.48 2.81 -11.02
CA VAL A 356 -4.21 3.36 -9.87
C VAL A 356 -5.41 2.48 -9.57
N GLY A 357 -5.39 1.81 -8.44
CA GLY A 357 -6.53 1.06 -7.92
C GLY A 357 -7.50 2.00 -7.21
N LEU A 358 -8.73 2.09 -7.71
CA LEU A 358 -9.76 2.99 -7.20
C LEU A 358 -10.90 2.22 -6.55
N ASN A 359 -11.17 2.49 -5.29
CA ASN A 359 -12.44 2.10 -4.70
C ASN A 359 -13.55 2.97 -5.28
N ALA A 360 -14.69 2.35 -5.60
CA ALA A 360 -15.81 3.03 -6.22
C ALA A 360 -17.14 2.38 -5.84
N GLY A 361 -18.23 3.09 -6.13
CA GLY A 361 -19.60 2.61 -5.92
C GLY A 361 -20.60 3.22 -6.87
N THR A 362 -21.83 2.75 -6.82
CA THR A 362 -22.90 3.17 -7.74
C THR A 362 -23.54 4.49 -7.33
N THR A 363 -23.33 4.96 -6.11
CA THR A 363 -23.86 6.24 -5.63
C THR A 363 -22.77 7.09 -4.99
N LYS A 364 -22.91 8.40 -5.07
CA LYS A 364 -21.98 9.32 -4.41
C LYS A 364 -22.04 9.22 -2.87
N ALA A 365 -23.21 8.90 -2.32
CA ALA A 365 -23.39 8.75 -0.87
C ALA A 365 -22.75 7.47 -0.31
N ASP A 366 -22.65 6.43 -1.13
CA ASP A 366 -21.95 5.18 -0.78
C ASP A 366 -21.07 4.74 -1.98
N PRO A 367 -19.85 5.32 -2.09
CA PRO A 367 -18.97 5.07 -3.23
C PRO A 367 -18.11 3.82 -3.00
N TRP A 368 -18.70 2.75 -2.48
CA TRP A 368 -18.03 1.49 -2.15
C TRP A 368 -18.67 0.29 -2.85
N GLY A 369 -17.94 -0.82 -2.89
CA GLY A 369 -18.44 -2.11 -3.37
C GLY A 369 -18.03 -2.44 -4.80
N GLU A 370 -17.36 -1.54 -5.48
CA GLU A 370 -16.72 -1.73 -6.78
C GLU A 370 -15.24 -1.35 -6.69
N VAL A 371 -14.40 -1.96 -7.53
CA VAL A 371 -13.00 -1.57 -7.70
C VAL A 371 -12.70 -1.40 -9.19
N VAL A 372 -12.02 -0.31 -9.51
CA VAL A 372 -11.63 0.05 -10.87
C VAL A 372 -10.11 0.23 -10.91
N LEU A 373 -9.48 -0.37 -11.91
CA LEU A 373 -8.10 -0.06 -12.26
C LEU A 373 -8.10 1.05 -13.31
N ALA A 374 -7.46 2.15 -12.99
CA ALA A 374 -7.13 3.18 -13.97
C ALA A 374 -5.67 2.99 -14.41
N ILE A 375 -5.47 2.88 -15.72
CA ILE A 375 -4.18 2.76 -16.37
C ILE A 375 -3.93 4.09 -17.08
N VAL A 376 -2.89 4.82 -16.64
CA VAL A 376 -2.59 6.17 -17.12
C VAL A 376 -1.25 6.16 -17.84
N ASP A 377 -1.25 6.35 -19.15
CA ASP A 377 -0.02 6.53 -19.93
C ASP A 377 0.51 7.95 -19.66
N LEU A 378 1.73 8.04 -19.16
CA LEU A 378 2.40 9.32 -18.88
C LEU A 378 2.91 9.95 -20.18
N PRO A 379 2.83 11.28 -20.31
CA PRO A 379 3.30 11.99 -21.51
C PRO A 379 4.81 11.89 -21.73
#